data_51fc91381e951a26979f3d8b3f2e55eb
#
_entry.id   51fc91381e951a26979f3d8b3f2e55eb
#
_cell.length_a   1.000
_cell.length_b   1.000
_cell.length_c   1.000
_cell.angle_alpha   90.00
_cell.angle_beta   90.00
_cell.angle_gamma   90.00
#
_symmetry.space_group_name_H-M   'P 1'
#
loop_
_entity.id
_entity.type
_entity.pdbx_description
1 polymer ?
#
loop_
_entity_poly.entity_id
_entity_poly.type
_entity_poly.pdbx_seq_one_letter_code
_entity_poly.pdbx_strand_id
1 'polypeptide(L)' 'MSPSDHEVIVDWHTGQNNIWWNETCAMVVEVFGLPGDRFLSHPTEDYMTFTFKSKRDADLCRILLSERL' A
#
# COMPACT_ATOMS: atom_id res chain seq x y z
N MET A 1 1.84 -2.53 22.00
CA MET A 1 2.89 -2.57 21.01
C MET A 1 2.46 -1.81 19.78
N SER A 2 3.34 -0.99 19.24
CA SER A 2 2.99 -0.21 18.08
C SER A 2 2.73 -1.11 16.88
N PRO A 3 1.93 -0.65 15.92
CA PRO A 3 1.77 -1.39 14.68
C PRO A 3 3.12 -1.58 14.00
N SER A 4 3.18 -2.58 13.18
CA SER A 4 4.41 -2.87 12.46
C SER A 4 4.81 -1.68 11.60
N ASP A 5 6.08 -1.28 11.66
CA ASP A 5 6.62 -0.25 10.79
C ASP A 5 6.61 -0.70 9.32
N HIS A 6 6.33 -1.97 9.09
CA HIS A 6 6.32 -2.56 7.76
C HIS A 6 4.94 -2.57 7.11
N GLU A 7 3.93 -2.08 7.81
CA GLU A 7 2.58 -2.06 7.29
C GLU A 7 2.16 -0.66 6.85
N VAL A 8 1.46 -0.61 5.71
CA VAL A 8 0.87 0.62 5.21
C VAL A 8 -0.62 0.38 5.05
N ILE A 9 -1.43 1.15 5.76
CA ILE A 9 -2.87 1.00 5.77
C ILE A 9 -3.50 2.17 5.04
N VAL A 10 -4.38 1.84 4.07
CA VAL A 10 -5.06 2.85 3.25
C VAL A 10 -6.55 2.58 3.30
N ASP A 11 -7.32 3.50 3.87
CA ASP A 11 -8.76 3.38 3.92
C ASP A 11 -9.36 3.37 2.52
N TRP A 12 -10.42 2.59 2.33
CA TRP A 12 -11.10 2.55 1.04
C TRP A 12 -11.60 3.93 0.63
N HIS A 13 -11.98 4.76 1.61
CA HIS A 13 -12.47 6.11 1.35
C HIS A 13 -11.38 7.08 0.89
N THR A 14 -10.12 6.76 1.15
CA THR A 14 -8.99 7.58 0.68
C THR A 14 -8.92 7.57 -0.83
N GLY A 15 -9.19 6.40 -1.42
CA GLY A 15 -9.28 6.28 -2.86
C GLY A 15 -10.66 6.73 -3.34
N GLN A 16 -10.69 7.67 -4.26
CA GLN A 16 -11.93 8.29 -4.69
C GLN A 16 -12.79 7.40 -5.57
N ASN A 17 -12.17 6.51 -6.33
CA ASN A 17 -12.90 5.65 -7.27
C ASN A 17 -12.03 4.47 -7.70
N ASN A 18 -12.60 3.59 -8.52
CA ASN A 18 -11.90 2.40 -9.01
C ASN A 18 -10.67 2.75 -9.85
N ILE A 19 -10.71 3.85 -10.58
CA ILE A 19 -9.59 4.28 -11.41
C ILE A 19 -8.40 4.63 -10.51
N TRP A 20 -8.66 5.37 -9.45
CA TRP A 20 -7.62 5.72 -8.48
C TRP A 20 -6.98 4.46 -7.89
N TRP A 21 -7.81 3.50 -7.48
CA TRP A 21 -7.32 2.25 -6.89
C TRP A 21 -6.53 1.42 -7.89
N ASN A 22 -7.00 1.32 -9.13
CA ASN A 22 -6.30 0.57 -10.17
C ASN A 22 -4.93 1.19 -10.46
N GLU A 23 -4.87 2.51 -10.57
CA GLU A 23 -3.61 3.20 -10.79
C GLU A 23 -2.66 3.07 -9.62
N THR A 24 -3.20 3.14 -8.40
CA THR A 24 -2.40 3.00 -7.18
C THR A 24 -1.82 1.60 -7.07
N CYS A 25 -2.62 0.57 -7.31
CA CYS A 25 -2.13 -0.80 -7.29
C CYS A 25 -1.09 -1.04 -8.39
N ALA A 26 -1.31 -0.48 -9.57
CA ALA A 26 -0.34 -0.58 -10.66
C ALA A 26 0.99 0.08 -10.29
N MET A 27 0.92 1.23 -9.63
CA MET A 27 2.12 1.92 -9.16
C MET A 27 2.90 1.06 -8.15
N VAL A 28 2.19 0.45 -7.20
CA VAL A 28 2.82 -0.39 -6.19
C VAL A 28 3.51 -1.58 -6.85
N VAL A 29 2.85 -2.22 -7.80
CA VAL A 29 3.42 -3.36 -8.53
C VAL A 29 4.62 -2.91 -9.36
N GLU A 30 4.54 -1.75 -9.98
CA GLU A 30 5.64 -1.24 -10.80
C GLU A 30 6.88 -0.96 -9.96
N VAL A 31 6.70 -0.40 -8.77
CA VAL A 31 7.81 -0.03 -7.89
C VAL A 31 8.35 -1.21 -7.10
N PHE A 32 7.48 -2.08 -6.60
CA PHE A 32 7.85 -3.14 -5.66
C PHE A 32 7.77 -4.55 -6.23
N GLY A 33 7.20 -4.71 -7.42
CA GLY A 33 6.99 -6.02 -8.02
C GLY A 33 5.64 -6.61 -7.63
N LEU A 34 5.42 -7.84 -8.03
CA LEU A 34 4.17 -8.52 -7.72
C LEU A 34 4.10 -8.90 -6.25
N PRO A 35 2.88 -8.95 -5.67
CA PRO A 35 2.71 -9.43 -4.29
C PRO A 35 3.28 -10.83 -4.12
N GLY A 36 3.85 -11.07 -2.95
CA GLY A 36 4.41 -12.36 -2.61
C GLY A 36 5.91 -12.34 -2.36
N ASP A 37 6.65 -11.44 -3.00
CA ASP A 37 8.11 -11.33 -2.82
C ASP A 37 8.47 -10.25 -1.82
N ARG A 38 8.29 -9.00 -2.19
CA ARG A 38 8.69 -7.86 -1.35
C ARG A 38 7.58 -7.40 -0.44
N PHE A 39 6.35 -7.67 -0.80
CA PHE A 39 5.21 -7.25 0.01
C PHE A 39 4.02 -8.19 -0.22
N LEU A 40 3.05 -8.08 0.69
CA LEU A 40 1.77 -8.75 0.58
C LEU A 40 0.67 -7.70 0.66
N SER A 41 -0.41 -7.90 -0.07
CA SER A 41 -1.58 -7.04 0.02
C SER A 41 -2.70 -7.80 0.70
N HIS A 42 -3.42 -7.12 1.58
CA HIS A 42 -4.48 -7.76 2.36
C HIS A 42 -5.67 -6.80 2.50
N PRO A 43 -6.73 -7.01 1.71
CA PRO A 43 -7.92 -6.17 1.80
C PRO A 43 -8.78 -6.57 2.99
N THR A 44 -9.39 -5.57 3.61
CA THR A 44 -10.41 -5.79 4.64
C THR A 44 -11.66 -4.99 4.24
N GLU A 45 -12.69 -5.04 5.08
CA GLU A 45 -13.92 -4.28 4.81
C GLU A 45 -13.69 -2.76 4.83
N ASP A 46 -12.75 -2.31 5.66
CA ASP A 46 -12.56 -0.90 5.91
C ASP A 46 -11.33 -0.31 5.25
N TYR A 47 -10.33 -1.14 4.96
CA TYR A 47 -9.06 -0.65 4.45
C TYR A 47 -8.28 -1.72 3.69
N MET A 48 -7.26 -1.26 2.98
CA MET A 48 -6.29 -2.12 2.33
C MET A 48 -4.98 -2.04 3.11
N THR A 49 -4.37 -3.18 3.39
CA THR A 49 -3.07 -3.23 4.06
C THR A 49 -2.01 -3.74 3.10
N PHE A 50 -0.91 -3.01 3.00
CA PHE A 50 0.28 -3.48 2.31
C PHE A 50 1.33 -3.78 3.36
N THR A 51 1.75 -5.04 3.45
CA THR A 51 2.76 -5.48 4.41
C THR A 51 4.07 -5.73 3.69
N PHE A 52 5.10 -4.98 4.05
CA PHE A 52 6.40 -5.07 3.40
C PHE A 52 7.39 -5.82 4.29
N LYS A 53 8.36 -6.47 3.66
CA LYS A 53 9.44 -7.13 4.40
C LYS A 53 10.44 -6.14 4.95
N SER A 54 10.52 -4.96 4.34
CA SER A 54 11.48 -3.92 4.70
C SER A 54 10.75 -2.67 5.13
N LYS A 55 11.18 -2.07 6.24
CA LYS A 55 10.68 -0.78 6.69
C LYS A 55 10.90 0.29 5.63
N ARG A 56 12.04 0.21 4.93
CA ARG A 56 12.37 1.16 3.88
C ARG A 56 11.34 1.16 2.76
N ASP A 57 10.90 -0.04 2.35
CA ASP A 57 9.88 -0.16 1.32
C ASP A 57 8.54 0.37 1.82
N ALA A 58 8.19 0.09 3.07
CA ALA A 58 6.95 0.61 3.66
C ALA A 58 6.97 2.14 3.69
N ASP A 59 8.09 2.73 4.10
CA ASP A 59 8.23 4.18 4.13
C ASP A 59 8.10 4.79 2.72
N LEU A 60 8.73 4.15 1.75
CA LEU A 60 8.63 4.60 0.36
C LEU A 60 7.19 4.53 -0.13
N CYS A 61 6.49 3.46 0.19
CA CYS A 61 5.09 3.31 -0.18
C CYS A 61 4.23 4.43 0.42
N ARG A 62 4.46 4.78 1.69
CA ARG A 62 3.74 5.87 2.35
C ARG A 62 3.96 7.19 1.63
N ILE A 63 5.20 7.46 1.23
CA ILE A 63 5.53 8.69 0.52
C ILE A 63 4.82 8.74 -0.84
N LEU A 64 4.88 7.65 -1.59
CA LEU A 64 4.23 7.57 -2.90
C LEU A 64 2.72 7.75 -2.80
N LEU A 65 2.10 7.14 -1.80
CA LEU A 65 0.65 7.27 -1.60
C LEU A 65 0.30 8.68 -1.18
N SER A 66 1.12 9.31 -0.34
CA SER A 66 0.90 10.68 0.11
C SER A 66 0.87 11.66 -1.07
N GLU A 67 1.69 11.43 -2.07
CA GLU A 67 1.72 12.28 -3.26
C GLU A 67 0.48 12.14 -4.13
N ARG A 68 -0.26 11.05 -3.98
CA ARG A 68 -1.48 10.80 -4.75
C ARG A 68 -2.75 11.32 -4.08
N LEU A 69 -2.65 11.73 -2.84
CA LEU A 69 -3.81 12.23 -2.07
C LEU A 69 -4.00 13.77 -2.18
#